data_0f5a2191e245400310dadb882fe1b503
#
_entry.id   0f5a2191e245400310dadb882fe1b503
#
_cell.length_a   1.000
_cell.length_b   1.000
_cell.length_c   1.000
_cell.angle_alpha   90.00
_cell.angle_beta   90.00
_cell.angle_gamma   90.00
#
_symmetry.space_group_name_H-M   'P 1'
#
loop_
_entity.id
_entity.type
_entity.pdbx_description
1 polymer ?
#
loop_
_entity_poly.entity_id
_entity_poly.type
_entity_poly.pdbx_seq_one_letter_code
_entity_poly.pdbx_strand_id
1 'polypeptide(L)'
;MSQRVVFTFDDNSLDSLKQLQSRGDYTSMGTAVRDAVQLSEVLQGQVADGFTEVVLRNPKTNQEKHLIIPFLKRVARAKSTGSKE
;
A
#
# COMPACT_ATOMS: atom_id res chain seq x y z
N MET A 1 19.05 11.76 -9.01
CA MET A 1 19.90 10.60 -9.29
C MET A 1 19.25 9.31 -8.85
N SER A 2 19.54 8.23 -9.57
CA SER A 2 18.98 6.92 -9.24
C SER A 2 19.96 6.15 -8.37
N GLN A 3 19.42 5.41 -7.43
CA GLN A 3 20.19 4.50 -6.61
C GLN A 3 19.63 3.10 -6.74
N ARG A 4 20.52 2.14 -6.70
CA ARG A 4 20.13 0.74 -6.80
C ARG A 4 19.88 0.17 -5.40
N VAL A 5 18.74 -0.45 -5.22
CA VAL A 5 18.38 -1.11 -3.98
C VAL A 5 18.06 -2.57 -4.29
N VAL A 6 18.57 -3.47 -3.49
CA VAL A 6 18.36 -4.91 -3.68
C VAL A 6 17.56 -5.45 -2.50
N PHE A 7 16.48 -6.17 -2.81
CA PHE A 7 15.66 -6.84 -1.82
C PHE A 7 15.69 -8.34 -2.07
N THR A 8 15.65 -9.09 -0.99
CA THR A 8 15.51 -10.54 -1.07
C THR A 8 14.06 -10.92 -0.76
N PHE A 9 13.43 -11.64 -1.66
CA PHE A 9 12.06 -12.10 -1.48
C PHE A 9 12.04 -13.61 -1.30
N ASP A 10 11.21 -14.08 -0.37
CA ASP A 10 10.91 -15.50 -0.33
C ASP A 10 9.98 -15.86 -1.49
N ASP A 11 9.73 -17.16 -1.69
CA ASP A 11 8.95 -17.61 -2.85
C ASP A 11 7.54 -17.04 -2.86
N ASN A 12 6.90 -16.99 -1.71
CA ASN A 12 5.53 -16.48 -1.63
C ASN A 12 5.48 -14.97 -1.94
N SER A 13 6.41 -14.22 -1.42
CA SER A 13 6.47 -12.78 -1.68
C SER A 13 6.79 -12.50 -3.14
N LEU A 14 7.66 -13.30 -3.74
CA LEU A 14 8.00 -13.15 -5.15
C LEU A 14 6.79 -13.45 -6.02
N ASP A 15 6.03 -14.51 -5.69
CA ASP A 15 4.81 -14.83 -6.43
C ASP A 15 3.80 -13.69 -6.33
N SER A 16 3.64 -13.09 -5.17
CA SER A 16 2.76 -11.94 -4.98
C SER A 16 3.19 -10.78 -5.87
N LEU A 17 4.48 -10.52 -5.95
CA LEU A 17 5.00 -9.45 -6.79
C LEU A 17 4.74 -9.72 -8.27
N LYS A 18 4.91 -10.97 -8.70
CA LYS A 18 4.63 -11.37 -10.07
C LYS A 18 3.15 -11.19 -10.41
N GLN A 19 2.26 -11.54 -9.48
CA GLN A 19 0.83 -11.35 -9.68
C GLN A 19 0.47 -9.87 -9.74
N LEU A 20 1.10 -9.05 -8.90
CA LEU A 20 0.89 -7.62 -8.94
C LEU A 20 1.27 -7.04 -10.29
N GLN A 21 2.42 -7.46 -10.81
CA GLN A 21 2.87 -7.02 -12.13
C GLN A 21 1.89 -7.43 -13.23
N SER A 22 1.47 -8.69 -13.21
CA SER A 22 0.58 -9.23 -14.23
C SER A 22 -0.80 -8.58 -14.20
N ARG A 23 -1.41 -8.48 -13.02
CA ARG A 23 -2.75 -7.91 -12.88
C ARG A 23 -2.79 -6.43 -13.18
N GLY A 24 -1.71 -5.74 -12.85
CA GLY A 24 -1.62 -4.31 -13.12
C GLY A 24 -1.15 -3.97 -14.52
N ASP A 25 -0.87 -5.00 -15.33
CA ASP A 25 -0.39 -4.82 -16.70
C ASP A 25 0.89 -3.98 -16.76
N TYR A 26 1.77 -4.18 -15.79
CA TYR A 26 3.03 -3.46 -15.75
C TYR A 26 4.05 -4.11 -16.67
N THR A 27 4.82 -3.28 -17.34
CA THR A 27 5.86 -3.77 -18.25
C THR A 27 7.08 -4.29 -17.50
N SER A 28 7.25 -3.90 -16.24
CA SER A 28 8.37 -4.37 -15.43
C SER A 28 7.99 -4.44 -13.97
N MET A 29 8.72 -5.28 -13.22
CA MET A 29 8.55 -5.35 -11.78
C MET A 29 8.87 -4.04 -11.09
N GLY A 30 9.91 -3.35 -11.59
CA GLY A 30 10.30 -2.08 -11.01
C GLY A 30 9.20 -1.06 -11.03
N THR A 31 8.44 -0.99 -12.12
CA THR A 31 7.31 -0.06 -12.22
C THR A 31 6.19 -0.46 -11.26
N ALA A 32 5.91 -1.77 -11.14
CA ALA A 32 4.90 -2.25 -10.21
C ALA A 32 5.27 -1.90 -8.76
N VAL A 33 6.53 -2.10 -8.41
CA VAL A 33 7.02 -1.76 -7.06
C VAL A 33 6.92 -0.25 -6.82
N ARG A 34 7.30 0.55 -7.80
CA ARG A 34 7.23 2.01 -7.68
C ARG A 34 5.81 2.46 -7.38
N ASP A 35 4.83 1.94 -8.12
CA ASP A 35 3.44 2.33 -7.91
C ASP A 35 2.94 1.87 -6.55
N ALA A 36 3.34 0.67 -6.11
CA ALA A 36 2.97 0.18 -4.78
C ALA A 36 3.54 1.07 -3.68
N VAL A 37 4.78 1.51 -3.84
CA VAL A 37 5.42 2.41 -2.87
C VAL A 37 4.69 3.75 -2.82
N GLN A 38 4.36 4.31 -3.98
CA GLN A 38 3.65 5.58 -4.04
C GLN A 38 2.27 5.48 -3.40
N LEU A 39 1.56 4.39 -3.65
CA LEU A 39 0.26 4.18 -3.01
C LEU A 39 0.40 4.11 -1.50
N SER A 40 1.41 3.38 -1.01
CA SER A 40 1.66 3.28 0.43
C SER A 40 1.93 4.65 1.04
N GLU A 41 2.74 5.47 0.37
CA GLU A 41 3.03 6.82 0.82
C GLU A 41 1.77 7.69 0.94
N VAL A 42 0.93 7.64 -0.10
CA VAL A 42 -0.32 8.42 -0.10
C VAL A 42 -1.22 7.99 1.05
N LEU A 43 -1.37 6.68 1.26
CA LEU A 43 -2.20 6.18 2.34
C LEU A 43 -1.65 6.58 3.71
N GLN A 44 -0.34 6.47 3.90
CA GLN A 44 0.27 6.86 5.17
C GLN A 44 0.07 8.34 5.45
N GLY A 45 0.16 9.18 4.42
CA GLY A 45 -0.11 10.60 4.57
C GLY A 45 -1.54 10.88 5.00
N GLN A 46 -2.50 10.13 4.44
CA GLN A 46 -3.90 10.30 4.83
C GLN A 46 -4.14 9.86 6.27
N VAL A 47 -3.47 8.78 6.69
CA VAL A 47 -3.58 8.34 8.08
C VAL A 47 -3.07 9.42 9.04
N ALA A 48 -1.98 10.09 8.67
CA ALA A 48 -1.45 11.18 9.49
C ALA A 48 -2.46 12.31 9.67
N ASP A 49 -3.35 12.50 8.70
CA ASP A 49 -4.41 13.51 8.76
C ASP A 49 -5.70 12.99 9.38
N GLY A 50 -5.69 11.77 9.91
CA GLY A 50 -6.85 11.20 10.61
C GLY A 50 -7.70 10.25 9.78
N PHE A 51 -7.38 10.07 8.50
CA PHE A 51 -8.14 9.16 7.63
C PHE A 51 -7.54 7.78 7.72
N THR A 52 -8.15 6.93 8.55
CA THR A 52 -7.57 5.63 8.93
C THR A 52 -8.26 4.43 8.30
N GLU A 53 -9.31 4.65 7.53
CA GLU A 53 -10.08 3.58 6.90
C GLU A 53 -10.01 3.68 5.40
N VAL A 54 -9.88 2.53 4.74
CA VAL A 54 -9.92 2.46 3.28
C VAL A 54 -11.21 1.76 2.88
N VAL A 55 -11.98 2.43 2.04
CA VAL A 55 -13.27 1.91 1.58
C VAL A 55 -13.24 1.87 0.06
N LEU A 56 -13.55 0.72 -0.51
CA LEU A 56 -13.74 0.60 -1.95
C LEU A 56 -15.24 0.52 -2.23
N ARG A 57 -15.67 1.27 -3.22
CA ARG A 57 -17.07 1.27 -3.62
C ARG A 57 -17.20 0.76 -5.06
N ASN A 58 -18.18 -0.07 -5.28
CA ASN A 58 -18.56 -0.48 -6.62
C ASN A 58 -19.56 0.56 -7.15
N PRO A 59 -19.20 1.39 -8.14
CA PRO A 59 -20.09 2.47 -8.59
C PRO A 59 -21.35 1.97 -9.28
N LYS A 60 -21.34 0.72 -9.76
CA LYS A 60 -22.53 0.17 -10.42
C LYS A 60 -23.58 -0.31 -9.44
N THR A 61 -23.15 -0.82 -8.29
CA THR A 61 -24.06 -1.38 -7.28
C THR A 61 -24.14 -0.55 -6.02
N ASN A 62 -23.25 0.44 -5.85
CA ASN A 62 -23.09 1.23 -4.64
C ASN A 62 -22.69 0.43 -3.41
N GLN A 63 -22.28 -0.82 -3.60
CA GLN A 63 -21.77 -1.62 -2.50
C GLN A 63 -20.40 -1.11 -2.09
N GLU A 64 -20.12 -1.16 -0.80
CA GLU A 64 -18.84 -0.74 -0.24
C GLU A 64 -18.21 -1.88 0.51
N LYS A 65 -16.88 -1.92 0.46
CA LYS A 65 -16.08 -2.86 1.23
C LYS A 65 -15.04 -2.08 2.01
N HIS A 66 -14.99 -2.32 3.31
CA HIS A 66 -13.95 -1.76 4.16
C HIS A 66 -12.77 -2.72 4.15
N LEU A 67 -11.61 -2.20 3.79
CA LEU A 67 -10.39 -3.01 3.73
C LEU A 67 -9.61 -2.87 5.01
N ILE A 68 -9.16 -4.00 5.53
CA ILE A 68 -8.26 -4.02 6.68
C ILE A 68 -6.84 -4.13 6.15
N ILE A 69 -6.09 -3.06 6.31
CA ILE A 69 -4.70 -3.00 5.84
C ILE A 69 -3.82 -2.88 7.08
N PRO A 70 -3.12 -3.97 7.45
CA PRO A 70 -2.40 -3.99 8.74
C PRO A 70 -1.39 -2.86 8.92
N PHE A 71 -0.66 -2.49 7.85
CA PHE A 71 0.36 -1.45 8.02
C PHE A 71 -0.27 -0.09 8.31
N LEU A 72 -1.51 0.17 7.85
CA LEU A 72 -2.18 1.41 8.18
C LEU A 72 -2.53 1.49 9.66
N LYS A 73 -2.89 0.36 10.25
CA LYS A 73 -3.13 0.33 11.70
C LYS A 73 -1.85 0.62 12.48
N ARG A 74 -0.72 0.10 12.00
CA ARG A 74 0.56 0.38 12.65
C ARG A 74 0.92 1.86 12.56
N VAL A 75 0.71 2.46 11.39
CA VAL A 75 0.99 3.89 11.19
C VAL A 75 0.09 4.74 12.07
N ALA A 76 -1.19 4.42 12.14
CA ALA A 76 -2.13 5.14 12.99
C ALA A 76 -1.74 5.06 14.46
N ARG A 77 -1.33 3.87 14.91
CA ARG A 77 -0.90 3.68 16.30
C ARG A 77 0.36 4.47 16.60
N ALA A 78 1.33 4.43 15.69
CA ALA A 78 2.58 5.18 15.88
C ALA A 78 2.32 6.68 15.93
N LYS A 79 1.45 7.18 15.06
CA LYS A 79 1.08 8.59 15.03
C LYS A 79 0.39 8.99 16.34
N SER A 80 -0.55 8.17 16.79
CA SER A 80 -1.27 8.44 18.03
C SER A 80 -0.32 8.47 19.22
N THR A 81 0.62 7.50 19.28
CA THR A 81 1.61 7.46 20.35
C THR A 81 2.49 8.70 20.32
N GLY A 82 2.95 9.08 19.13
CA GLY A 82 3.80 10.26 18.99
C GLY A 82 3.10 11.54 19.39
N SER A 83 1.81 11.64 19.12
CA SER A 83 1.07 12.86 19.39
C SER A 83 0.77 13.07 20.88
N LYS A 84 1.02 12.08 21.70
CA LYS A 84 0.80 12.21 23.15
C LYS A 84 1.92 12.94 23.86
N GLU A 85 3.01 13.14 23.23
CA GLU A 85 4.15 13.80 23.84
C GLU A 85 4.02 15.31 23.93
#